data_11c42f579b39cc97bcd4d38e0a00dd5a
#
_entry.id   11c42f579b39cc97bcd4d38e0a00dd5a
#
_cell.length_a   1.000
_cell.length_b   1.000
_cell.length_c   1.000
_cell.angle_alpha   90.00
_cell.angle_beta   90.00
_cell.angle_gamma   90.00
#
_symmetry.space_group_name_H-M   'P 1'
#
loop_
_entity.id
_entity.type
_entity.pdbx_description
1 polymer ?
#
loop_
_entity_poly.entity_id
_entity_poly.type
_entity_poly.pdbx_seq_one_letter_code
_entity_poly.pdbx_strand_id
1 'polypeptide(L)'
;IDLHLHPKWQEKIFPALQNTFPNIQFIVSTHAPKVLESVDENIQVIRLHEDAETHLVLAEPMEPMNGWDVNTILEDYMDTEVYNRKTTELLEQINVYLNEKAYDEAEKLVNKLAWMTSEENTKVVRARILIAKGR
;
A
#
# COMPACT_ATOMS: atom_id res chain seq x y z
N ILE A 1 -9.39 -14.67 -9.14
CA ILE A 1 -10.20 -13.93 -10.13
C ILE A 1 -9.36 -13.03 -11.03
N ASP A 2 -8.19 -12.67 -10.61
CA ASP A 2 -7.29 -11.71 -11.23
C ASP A 2 -6.22 -12.32 -12.15
N LEU A 3 -6.16 -13.66 -12.21
CA LEU A 3 -5.16 -14.39 -12.98
C LEU A 3 -5.28 -14.03 -14.49
N HIS A 4 -4.20 -13.47 -15.06
CA HIS A 4 -4.11 -13.04 -16.46
C HIS A 4 -4.96 -11.82 -16.86
N LEU A 5 -5.62 -11.13 -15.92
CA LEU A 5 -6.32 -9.90 -16.24
C LEU A 5 -5.37 -8.70 -16.32
N HIS A 6 -5.52 -7.90 -17.37
CA HIS A 6 -4.85 -6.61 -17.44
C HIS A 6 -5.32 -5.70 -16.29
N PRO A 7 -4.45 -4.89 -15.64
CA PRO A 7 -4.83 -4.04 -14.49
C PRO A 7 -6.10 -3.21 -14.68
N LYS A 8 -6.33 -2.67 -15.88
CA LYS A 8 -7.58 -1.95 -16.22
C LYS A 8 -8.86 -2.80 -16.12
N TRP A 9 -8.74 -4.12 -16.27
CA TRP A 9 -9.86 -5.03 -16.11
C TRP A 9 -10.03 -5.47 -14.67
N GLN A 10 -8.93 -5.54 -13.91
CA GLN A 10 -8.98 -5.84 -12.48
C GLN A 10 -9.80 -4.80 -11.71
N GLU A 11 -9.68 -3.52 -12.04
CA GLU A 11 -10.49 -2.43 -11.46
C GLU A 11 -11.99 -2.55 -11.76
N LYS A 12 -12.36 -3.21 -12.86
CA LYS A 12 -13.75 -3.26 -13.34
C LYS A 12 -14.49 -4.55 -12.99
N ILE A 13 -13.78 -5.55 -12.48
CA ILE A 13 -14.37 -6.89 -12.33
C ILE A 13 -15.49 -6.92 -11.30
N PHE A 14 -15.32 -6.30 -10.13
CA PHE A 14 -16.36 -6.26 -9.10
C PHE A 14 -17.56 -5.45 -9.52
N PRO A 15 -17.43 -4.21 -9.98
CA PRO A 15 -18.57 -3.46 -10.51
C PRO A 15 -19.31 -4.20 -11.63
N ALA A 16 -18.58 -4.89 -12.52
CA ALA A 16 -19.21 -5.65 -13.60
C ALA A 16 -20.01 -6.87 -13.07
N LEU A 17 -19.47 -7.60 -12.09
CA LEU A 17 -20.17 -8.73 -11.47
C LEU A 17 -21.41 -8.30 -10.72
N GLN A 18 -21.33 -7.24 -9.90
CA GLN A 18 -22.45 -6.70 -9.13
C GLN A 18 -23.57 -6.18 -10.04
N ASN A 19 -23.21 -5.45 -11.10
CA ASN A 19 -24.19 -4.93 -12.06
C ASN A 19 -24.85 -6.04 -12.88
N THR A 20 -24.11 -7.10 -13.22
CA THR A 20 -24.65 -8.20 -14.04
C THR A 20 -25.51 -9.14 -13.21
N PHE A 21 -25.15 -9.34 -11.96
CA PHE A 21 -25.80 -10.31 -11.07
C PHE A 21 -26.14 -9.70 -9.71
N PRO A 22 -27.08 -8.75 -9.62
CA PRO A 22 -27.35 -7.97 -8.41
C PRO A 22 -27.88 -8.78 -7.23
N ASN A 23 -28.39 -9.99 -7.47
CA ASN A 23 -28.98 -10.86 -6.44
C ASN A 23 -28.06 -12.04 -6.06
N ILE A 24 -26.76 -12.01 -6.44
CA ILE A 24 -25.81 -13.05 -6.14
C ILE A 24 -24.75 -12.52 -5.15
N GLN A 25 -24.49 -13.28 -4.09
CA GLN A 25 -23.36 -13.04 -3.24
C GLN A 25 -22.09 -13.65 -3.86
N PHE A 26 -21.05 -12.82 -4.02
CA PHE A 26 -19.74 -13.28 -4.49
C PHE A 26 -18.78 -13.41 -3.31
N ILE A 27 -18.09 -14.55 -3.22
CA ILE A 27 -16.93 -14.75 -2.35
C ILE A 27 -15.72 -14.95 -3.26
N VAL A 28 -14.77 -14.06 -3.20
CA VAL A 28 -13.66 -14.00 -4.14
C VAL A 28 -12.35 -13.90 -3.39
N SER A 29 -11.34 -14.64 -3.82
CA SER A 29 -9.96 -14.46 -3.36
C SER A 29 -9.14 -13.76 -4.44
N THR A 30 -8.26 -12.87 -4.01
CA THR A 30 -7.34 -12.14 -4.88
C THR A 30 -6.05 -11.80 -4.15
N HIS A 31 -4.97 -11.64 -4.88
CA HIS A 31 -3.72 -11.05 -4.43
C HIS A 31 -3.35 -9.82 -5.28
N ALA A 32 -4.29 -9.31 -6.10
CA ALA A 32 -4.06 -8.16 -6.95
C ALA A 32 -4.50 -6.87 -6.26
N PRO A 33 -3.58 -5.93 -5.96
CA PRO A 33 -3.90 -4.67 -5.30
C PRO A 33 -4.88 -3.82 -6.11
N LYS A 34 -4.84 -3.91 -7.44
CA LYS A 34 -5.78 -3.21 -8.33
C LYS A 34 -7.23 -3.67 -8.19
N VAL A 35 -7.45 -4.91 -7.79
CA VAL A 35 -8.79 -5.41 -7.45
C VAL A 35 -9.27 -4.77 -6.15
N LEU A 36 -8.39 -4.66 -5.14
CA LEU A 36 -8.69 -4.05 -3.85
C LEU A 36 -8.95 -2.54 -3.94
N GLU A 37 -8.25 -1.83 -4.83
CA GLU A 37 -8.48 -0.40 -5.08
C GLU A 37 -9.90 -0.10 -5.58
N SER A 38 -10.56 -1.07 -6.23
CA SER A 38 -11.92 -0.93 -6.76
C SER A 38 -13.03 -1.33 -5.79
N VAL A 39 -12.68 -1.74 -4.57
CA VAL A 39 -13.62 -2.19 -3.55
C VAL A 39 -14.34 -1.00 -2.93
N ASP A 40 -15.68 -1.02 -2.93
CA ASP A 40 -16.53 -0.02 -2.31
C ASP A 40 -17.01 -0.45 -0.89
N GLU A 41 -17.80 0.39 -0.26
CA GLU A 41 -18.35 0.19 1.08
C GLU A 41 -19.31 -1.02 1.20
N ASN A 42 -19.76 -1.59 0.09
CA ASN A 42 -20.66 -2.76 0.07
C ASN A 42 -19.87 -4.08 0.03
N ILE A 43 -18.55 -4.02 -0.06
CA ILE A 43 -17.68 -5.18 -0.16
C ILE A 43 -16.90 -5.33 1.15
N GLN A 44 -17.08 -6.45 1.83
CA GLN A 44 -16.28 -6.80 2.98
C GLN A 44 -14.94 -7.41 2.52
N VAL A 45 -13.85 -6.80 2.91
CA VAL A 45 -12.50 -7.31 2.70
C VAL A 45 -12.06 -8.08 3.95
N ILE A 46 -11.52 -9.28 3.74
CA ILE A 46 -10.95 -10.11 4.80
C ILE A 46 -9.51 -10.45 4.39
N ARG A 47 -8.55 -10.01 5.19
CA ARG A 47 -7.15 -10.39 5.04
C ARG A 47 -6.93 -11.76 5.66
N LEU A 48 -6.30 -12.66 4.89
CA LEU A 48 -5.81 -13.92 5.41
C LEU A 48 -4.30 -13.80 5.57
N HIS A 49 -3.79 -14.08 6.76
CA HIS A 49 -2.35 -14.08 7.03
C HIS A 49 -1.99 -15.25 7.94
N GLU A 50 -0.75 -15.71 7.86
CA GLU A 50 -0.22 -16.74 8.74
C GLU A 50 0.35 -16.08 10.00
N ASP A 51 -0.07 -16.57 11.16
CA ASP A 51 0.51 -16.19 12.43
C ASP A 51 1.92 -16.82 12.57
N ALA A 52 2.92 -15.99 12.83
CA ALA A 52 4.33 -16.41 12.84
C ALA A 52 4.70 -17.40 13.96
N GLU A 53 3.93 -17.43 15.07
CA GLU A 53 4.21 -18.30 16.20
C GLU A 53 3.45 -19.63 16.11
N THR A 54 2.18 -19.55 15.72
CA THR A 54 1.28 -20.71 15.71
C THR A 54 1.17 -21.41 14.36
N HIS A 55 1.64 -20.76 13.29
CA HIS A 55 1.46 -21.18 11.89
C HIS A 55 -0.01 -21.40 11.48
N LEU A 56 -0.94 -20.80 12.21
CA LEU A 56 -2.35 -20.82 11.86
C LEU A 56 -2.68 -19.69 10.90
N VAL A 57 -3.60 -19.97 9.97
CA VAL A 57 -4.16 -18.92 9.11
C VAL A 57 -5.23 -18.16 9.88
N LEU A 58 -5.00 -16.88 10.08
CA LEU A 58 -5.93 -15.96 10.72
C LEU A 58 -6.69 -15.16 9.66
N ALA A 59 -7.94 -14.83 9.97
CA ALA A 59 -8.81 -14.02 9.13
C ALA A 59 -9.13 -12.70 9.85
N GLU A 60 -8.73 -11.59 9.26
CA GLU A 60 -8.88 -10.25 9.82
C GLU A 60 -9.77 -9.40 8.90
N PRO A 61 -10.93 -8.90 9.40
CA PRO A 61 -11.74 -7.97 8.63
C PRO A 61 -11.00 -6.64 8.49
N MET A 62 -10.98 -6.12 7.27
CA MET A 62 -10.28 -4.87 6.92
C MET A 62 -11.29 -3.76 6.63
N GLU A 63 -10.88 -2.53 6.87
CA GLU A 63 -11.62 -1.34 6.44
C GLU A 63 -11.65 -1.23 4.90
N PRO A 64 -12.70 -0.65 4.31
CA PRO A 64 -12.77 -0.41 2.87
C PRO A 64 -11.60 0.45 2.38
N MET A 65 -10.96 0.03 1.29
CA MET A 65 -9.76 0.67 0.73
C MET A 65 -10.07 1.64 -0.42
N ASN A 66 -11.31 2.06 -0.55
CA ASN A 66 -11.74 2.95 -1.64
C ASN A 66 -10.93 4.26 -1.63
N GLY A 67 -10.28 4.56 -2.75
CA GLY A 67 -9.44 5.74 -2.90
C GLY A 67 -8.01 5.63 -2.36
N TRP A 68 -7.62 4.46 -1.88
CA TRP A 68 -6.22 4.20 -1.51
C TRP A 68 -5.38 3.94 -2.77
N ASP A 69 -4.14 4.41 -2.76
CA ASP A 69 -3.22 4.09 -3.85
C ASP A 69 -2.64 2.68 -3.70
N VAL A 70 -2.26 2.09 -4.84
CA VAL A 70 -1.74 0.71 -4.92
C VAL A 70 -0.55 0.46 -3.99
N ASN A 71 0.35 1.43 -3.84
CA ASN A 71 1.55 1.25 -3.01
C ASN A 71 1.17 1.16 -1.53
N THR A 72 0.22 1.98 -1.08
CA THR A 72 -0.30 1.91 0.29
C THR A 72 -1.00 0.57 0.54
N ILE A 73 -1.78 0.07 -0.42
CA ILE A 73 -2.40 -1.26 -0.32
C ILE A 73 -1.33 -2.36 -0.21
N LEU A 74 -0.28 -2.30 -1.02
CA LEU A 74 0.82 -3.27 -0.98
C LEU A 74 1.57 -3.24 0.35
N GLU A 75 1.91 -2.05 0.86
CA GLU A 75 2.67 -1.89 2.11
C GLU A 75 1.83 -2.26 3.34
N ASP A 76 0.63 -1.67 3.49
CA ASP A 76 -0.13 -1.72 4.73
C ASP A 76 -1.03 -2.97 4.83
N TYR A 77 -1.48 -3.50 3.68
CA TYR A 77 -2.44 -4.61 3.66
C TYR A 77 -1.88 -5.93 3.15
N MET A 78 -0.88 -5.87 2.28
CA MET A 78 -0.31 -7.08 1.67
C MET A 78 1.08 -7.42 2.20
N ASP A 79 1.60 -6.67 3.17
CA ASP A 79 2.94 -6.82 3.78
C ASP A 79 4.04 -6.97 2.70
N THR A 80 3.89 -6.22 1.60
CA THR A 80 4.79 -6.33 0.45
C THR A 80 5.74 -5.16 0.40
N GLU A 81 7.05 -5.43 0.30
CA GLU A 81 8.03 -4.39 0.08
C GLU A 81 7.84 -3.75 -1.31
N VAL A 82 7.41 -2.49 -1.34
CA VAL A 82 7.17 -1.73 -2.58
C VAL A 82 8.48 -1.24 -3.18
N TYR A 83 9.47 -1.00 -2.33
CA TYR A 83 10.77 -0.48 -2.75
C TYR A 83 11.84 -1.57 -2.76
N ASN A 84 12.83 -1.42 -3.64
CA ASN A 84 13.99 -2.28 -3.59
C ASN A 84 14.78 -2.05 -2.29
N ARG A 85 15.57 -3.04 -1.86
CA ARG A 85 16.32 -3.06 -0.61
C ARG A 85 17.09 -1.76 -0.33
N LYS A 86 17.76 -1.19 -1.34
CA LYS A 86 18.54 0.06 -1.18
C LYS A 86 17.67 1.26 -0.83
N THR A 87 16.47 1.32 -1.42
CA THR A 87 15.51 2.39 -1.15
C THR A 87 14.87 2.20 0.21
N THR A 88 14.56 0.97 0.62
CA THR A 88 14.04 0.65 1.95
C THR A 88 15.06 1.03 3.03
N GLU A 89 16.32 0.61 2.91
CA GLU A 89 17.40 1.00 3.83
C GLU A 89 17.56 2.52 3.95
N LEU A 90 17.42 3.24 2.84
CA LEU A 90 17.49 4.71 2.81
C LEU A 90 16.31 5.36 3.54
N LEU A 91 15.10 4.83 3.35
CA LEU A 91 13.89 5.29 4.04
C LEU A 91 13.98 5.06 5.56
N GLU A 92 14.49 3.92 5.99
CA GLU A 92 14.72 3.62 7.40
C GLU A 92 15.70 4.63 8.02
N GLN A 93 16.83 4.92 7.35
CA GLN A 93 17.79 5.92 7.83
C GLN A 93 17.18 7.32 7.91
N ILE A 94 16.37 7.72 6.93
CA ILE A 94 15.64 8.99 6.96
C ILE A 94 14.72 9.04 8.19
N ASN A 95 13.98 7.97 8.47
CA ASN A 95 13.10 7.91 9.63
C ASN A 95 13.87 8.00 10.96
N VAL A 96 15.03 7.36 11.07
CA VAL A 96 15.90 7.48 12.26
C VAL A 96 16.30 8.94 12.49
N TYR A 97 16.84 9.62 11.46
CA TYR A 97 17.25 11.02 11.59
C TYR A 97 16.08 11.98 11.86
N LEU A 98 14.89 11.72 11.30
CA LEU A 98 13.69 12.51 11.62
C LEU A 98 13.28 12.35 13.09
N ASN A 99 13.35 11.12 13.64
CA ASN A 99 13.04 10.85 15.05
C ASN A 99 14.06 11.47 16.00
N GLU A 100 15.34 11.49 15.62
CA GLU A 100 16.43 12.13 16.35
C GLU A 100 16.48 13.66 16.17
N LYS A 101 15.57 14.21 15.35
CA LYS A 101 15.54 15.65 14.98
C LYS A 101 16.82 16.14 14.28
N ALA A 102 17.58 15.22 13.67
CA ALA A 102 18.77 15.50 12.89
C ALA A 102 18.38 15.90 11.45
N TYR A 103 17.73 17.05 11.33
CA TYR A 103 17.06 17.47 10.07
C TYR A 103 18.00 17.71 8.90
N ASP A 104 19.24 18.14 9.17
CA ASP A 104 20.24 18.40 8.12
C ASP A 104 20.74 17.09 7.48
N GLU A 105 20.92 16.05 8.29
CA GLU A 105 21.27 14.69 7.86
C GLU A 105 20.09 14.05 7.11
N ALA A 106 18.89 14.17 7.66
CA ALA A 106 17.67 13.71 7.02
C ALA A 106 17.50 14.35 5.63
N GLU A 107 17.70 15.67 5.49
CA GLU A 107 17.56 16.37 4.22
C GLU A 107 18.52 15.87 3.14
N LYS A 108 19.77 15.57 3.49
CA LYS A 108 20.75 14.98 2.55
C LYS A 108 20.27 13.64 2.00
N LEU A 109 19.72 12.79 2.87
CA LEU A 109 19.20 11.50 2.45
C LEU A 109 17.88 11.62 1.66
N VAL A 110 17.02 12.57 2.01
CA VAL A 110 15.79 12.86 1.25
C VAL A 110 16.14 13.35 -0.15
N ASN A 111 17.16 14.20 -0.32
CA ASN A 111 17.63 14.63 -1.64
C ASN A 111 18.17 13.47 -2.46
N LYS A 112 18.90 12.53 -1.83
CA LYS A 112 19.36 11.29 -2.48
C LYS A 112 18.18 10.42 -2.90
N LEU A 113 17.16 10.28 -2.04
CA LEU A 113 15.94 9.53 -2.34
C LEU A 113 15.18 10.15 -3.51
N ALA A 114 15.02 11.48 -3.52
CA ALA A 114 14.37 12.23 -4.59
C ALA A 114 15.08 12.02 -5.94
N TRP A 115 16.41 12.03 -5.93
CA TRP A 115 17.20 11.75 -7.14
C TRP A 115 17.01 10.31 -7.64
N MET A 116 16.89 9.32 -6.73
CA MET A 116 16.72 7.90 -7.08
C MET A 116 15.30 7.57 -7.53
N THR A 117 14.30 8.31 -7.07
CA THR A 117 12.87 8.03 -7.33
C THR A 117 12.21 9.16 -8.12
N SER A 118 11.76 10.19 -7.44
CA SER A 118 11.20 11.43 -7.99
C SER A 118 11.00 12.44 -6.86
N GLU A 119 11.04 13.73 -7.17
CA GLU A 119 10.62 14.79 -6.24
C GLU A 119 9.14 14.68 -5.82
N GLU A 120 8.30 14.10 -6.67
CA GLU A 120 6.88 13.90 -6.43
C GLU A 120 6.56 12.62 -5.65
N ASN A 121 7.58 11.81 -5.32
CA ASN A 121 7.40 10.61 -4.53
C ASN A 121 6.80 10.96 -3.16
N THR A 122 5.72 10.29 -2.77
CA THR A 122 4.98 10.59 -1.53
C THR A 122 5.86 10.53 -0.28
N LYS A 123 6.82 9.60 -0.22
CA LYS A 123 7.76 9.48 0.91
C LYS A 123 8.73 10.67 0.96
N VAL A 124 9.20 11.17 -0.21
CA VAL A 124 10.03 12.38 -0.32
C VAL A 124 9.26 13.60 0.15
N VAL A 125 8.06 13.81 -0.37
CA VAL A 125 7.20 14.95 -0.01
C VAL A 125 6.89 14.93 1.49
N ARG A 126 6.50 13.77 2.04
CA ARG A 126 6.21 13.61 3.46
C ARG A 126 7.43 13.94 4.33
N ALA A 127 8.62 13.44 3.98
CA ALA A 127 9.84 13.70 4.72
C ALA A 127 10.20 15.21 4.70
N ARG A 128 10.09 15.89 3.55
CA ARG A 128 10.30 17.35 3.44
C ARG A 128 9.34 18.16 4.31
N ILE A 129 8.05 17.75 4.35
CA ILE A 129 7.06 18.40 5.24
C ILE A 129 7.46 18.25 6.71
N LEU A 130 7.90 17.04 7.12
CA LEU A 130 8.32 16.80 8.50
C LEU A 130 9.57 17.60 8.87
N ILE A 131 10.57 17.70 7.99
CA ILE A 131 11.76 18.52 8.18
C ILE A 131 11.37 20.00 8.33
N ALA A 132 10.50 20.51 7.45
CA ALA A 132 10.05 21.89 7.48
C ALA A 132 9.24 22.25 8.73
N LYS A 133 8.48 21.31 9.30
CA LYS A 133 7.72 21.50 10.54
C LYS A 133 8.58 21.39 11.80
N GLY A 134 9.69 20.67 11.71
CA GLY A 134 10.56 20.41 12.86
C GLY A 134 11.65 21.46 13.08
N ARG A 135 11.96 22.25 12.04
CA ARG A 135 12.85 23.43 12.12
C ARG A 135 12.08 24.64 12.61
#